data_a003af6b09f527d446b3dad33f6bb5fa
#
_entry.id   a003af6b09f527d446b3dad33f6bb5fa
#
_cell.length_a   1.000
_cell.length_b   1.000
_cell.length_c   1.000
_cell.angle_alpha   90.00
_cell.angle_beta   90.00
_cell.angle_gamma   90.00
#
_symmetry.space_group_name_H-M   'P 1'
#
loop_
_entity.id
_entity.type
_entity.pdbx_description
1 polymer ?
#
loop_
_entity_poly.entity_id
_entity_poly.type
_entity_poly.pdbx_seq_one_letter_code
_entity_poly.pdbx_strand_id
1 'polypeptide(L)'
;MKLRTLDIATFNLLNLNEPGLPLYRDDDGWSQAVYDLKIDWTARVLSRLRPHVMGFQELWHRASLERAVAAAGLAADYDLLIPPDADGKRIVCAAMVARGLLDGPPEWITDFPEAFVLESRGDDPQTAAISVKLRSFSRPVLYFTIRPRDGLPPVHVFVCHFKSKAPTKVFRERWFNADRALYAPHQANLGAALSTIRRTAEASALRFLLTGLMRDSDAPVIVLGDINDSQMSNTANILTEQPRYLLGDSVGGGDAALYTAQTLQEYRNTRDVYYTHIHQDMMESLDHILVSQEFYDNSRKRIWLFDGMVVMNDHLNWDDHKESGTNDHGIVSARFRYRPMKAEAQALVAGPAG
;
A
#
# COMPACT_ATOMS: atom_id res chain seq x y z
N MET A 1 -14.11 -22.17 3.02
CA MET A 1 -14.92 -20.95 3.18
C MET A 1 -15.54 -20.53 1.85
N LYS A 2 -16.67 -19.80 1.82
CA LYS A 2 -17.33 -19.38 0.57
C LYS A 2 -17.83 -17.94 0.69
N LEU A 3 -16.89 -16.96 0.73
CA LEU A 3 -17.28 -15.56 0.78
C LEU A 3 -18.05 -15.14 -0.50
N ARG A 4 -19.10 -14.34 -0.32
CA ARG A 4 -19.81 -13.66 -1.43
C ARG A 4 -19.23 -12.30 -1.73
N THR A 5 -18.66 -11.65 -0.72
CA THR A 5 -17.95 -10.37 -0.81
C THR A 5 -16.58 -10.51 -0.18
N LEU A 6 -15.65 -9.72 -0.67
CA LEU A 6 -14.32 -9.54 -0.11
C LEU A 6 -14.09 -8.04 0.13
N ASP A 7 -14.04 -7.63 1.40
CA ASP A 7 -13.81 -6.26 1.82
C ASP A 7 -12.34 -6.11 2.22
N ILE A 8 -11.66 -5.16 1.59
CA ILE A 8 -10.24 -4.91 1.75
C ILE A 8 -10.05 -3.45 2.18
N ALA A 9 -9.14 -3.20 3.12
CA ALA A 9 -8.83 -1.84 3.55
C ALA A 9 -7.33 -1.63 3.76
N THR A 10 -6.89 -0.37 3.71
CA THR A 10 -5.56 0.07 4.13
C THR A 10 -5.66 1.25 5.07
N PHE A 11 -4.79 1.30 6.07
CA PHE A 11 -4.81 2.28 7.13
C PHE A 11 -3.39 2.59 7.63
N ASN A 12 -2.86 3.74 7.25
CA ASN A 12 -1.66 4.29 7.89
C ASN A 12 -2.02 4.75 9.30
N LEU A 13 -1.29 4.30 10.32
CA LEU A 13 -1.64 4.46 11.74
C LEU A 13 -1.05 5.72 12.38
N LEU A 14 -0.39 6.60 11.61
CA LEU A 14 0.31 7.79 12.13
C LEU A 14 1.18 7.42 13.35
N ASN A 15 2.26 6.71 13.12
CA ASN A 15 3.26 6.38 14.13
C ASN A 15 2.68 5.75 15.43
N LEU A 16 1.86 4.71 15.29
CA LEU A 16 1.26 4.03 16.43
C LEU A 16 2.32 3.29 17.27
N ASN A 17 2.73 3.91 18.39
CA ASN A 17 3.72 3.40 19.33
C ASN A 17 3.18 3.42 20.75
N GLU A 18 3.81 2.72 21.70
CA GLU A 18 3.50 2.82 23.13
C GLU A 18 3.88 4.20 23.66
N PRO A 19 3.15 4.74 24.65
CA PRO A 19 3.44 6.04 25.24
C PRO A 19 4.82 6.06 25.91
N GLY A 20 5.51 7.20 25.81
CA GLY A 20 6.85 7.38 26.35
C GLY A 20 7.99 6.68 25.57
N LEU A 21 7.68 6.00 24.47
CA LEU A 21 8.69 5.54 23.54
C LEU A 21 8.91 6.58 22.42
N PRO A 22 10.17 6.92 22.09
CA PRO A 22 10.46 7.90 21.05
C PRO A 22 10.00 7.36 19.68
N LEU A 23 9.53 8.27 18.82
CA LEU A 23 9.16 7.93 17.45
C LEU A 23 10.37 8.05 16.51
N TYR A 24 10.94 9.21 16.45
CA TYR A 24 12.12 9.50 15.64
C TYR A 24 13.20 10.09 16.55
N ARG A 25 14.37 10.35 16.01
CA ARG A 25 15.52 10.84 16.78
C ARG A 25 15.23 12.12 17.58
N ASP A 26 14.30 12.93 17.09
CA ASP A 26 13.98 14.25 17.63
C ASP A 26 12.49 14.35 18.03
N ASP A 27 11.83 13.22 18.38
CA ASP A 27 10.41 13.15 18.75
C ASP A 27 10.24 12.20 19.95
N ASP A 28 9.79 12.73 21.08
CA ASP A 28 9.62 12.00 22.35
C ASP A 28 8.44 11.02 22.35
N GLY A 29 7.65 10.99 21.26
CA GLY A 29 6.50 10.11 21.12
C GLY A 29 5.23 10.59 21.82
N TRP A 30 4.28 9.67 22.00
CA TRP A 30 2.95 9.98 22.50
C TRP A 30 2.93 10.14 24.01
N SER A 31 2.23 11.17 24.51
CA SER A 31 1.82 11.20 25.91
C SER A 31 0.74 10.14 26.17
N GLN A 32 0.60 9.67 27.42
CA GLN A 32 -0.43 8.69 27.77
C GLN A 32 -1.83 9.14 27.36
N ALA A 33 -2.17 10.41 27.61
CA ALA A 33 -3.50 10.94 27.33
C ALA A 33 -3.83 10.94 25.83
N VAL A 34 -2.89 11.38 24.98
CA VAL A 34 -3.09 11.37 23.52
C VAL A 34 -3.09 9.94 22.97
N TYR A 35 -2.23 9.08 23.51
CA TYR A 35 -2.21 7.65 23.15
C TYR A 35 -3.56 6.99 23.43
N ASP A 36 -4.18 7.23 24.58
CA ASP A 36 -5.49 6.65 24.91
C ASP A 36 -6.57 7.14 23.94
N LEU A 37 -6.57 8.43 23.58
CA LEU A 37 -7.46 8.97 22.54
C LEU A 37 -7.23 8.29 21.17
N LYS A 38 -5.96 8.07 20.80
CA LYS A 38 -5.57 7.43 19.56
C LYS A 38 -6.01 5.97 19.49
N ILE A 39 -5.87 5.22 20.58
CA ILE A 39 -6.37 3.86 20.69
C ILE A 39 -7.90 3.82 20.55
N ASP A 40 -8.62 4.70 21.24
CA ASP A 40 -10.08 4.77 21.18
C ASP A 40 -10.57 5.15 19.78
N TRP A 41 -9.92 6.12 19.14
CA TRP A 41 -10.26 6.51 17.77
C TRP A 41 -10.01 5.38 16.78
N THR A 42 -8.83 4.75 16.85
CA THR A 42 -8.46 3.59 16.02
C THR A 42 -9.46 2.45 16.22
N ALA A 43 -9.81 2.13 17.46
CA ALA A 43 -10.80 1.09 17.77
C ALA A 43 -12.18 1.38 17.16
N ARG A 44 -12.65 2.63 17.17
CA ARG A 44 -13.90 3.03 16.52
C ARG A 44 -13.84 2.82 15.00
N VAL A 45 -12.73 3.17 14.36
CA VAL A 45 -12.52 2.94 12.92
C VAL A 45 -12.58 1.44 12.61
N LEU A 46 -11.83 0.61 13.35
CA LEU A 46 -11.80 -0.83 13.18
C LEU A 46 -13.20 -1.45 13.36
N SER A 47 -13.91 -1.06 14.43
CA SER A 47 -15.28 -1.55 14.70
C SER A 47 -16.27 -1.20 13.61
N ARG A 48 -16.13 -0.02 12.98
CA ARG A 48 -17.02 0.46 11.91
C ARG A 48 -16.76 -0.26 10.59
N LEU A 49 -15.50 -0.46 10.22
CA LEU A 49 -15.13 -0.99 8.91
C LEU A 49 -15.22 -2.52 8.86
N ARG A 50 -14.65 -3.22 9.83
CA ARG A 50 -14.61 -4.69 9.93
C ARG A 50 -14.31 -5.39 8.59
N PRO A 51 -13.26 -5.01 7.85
CA PRO A 51 -12.96 -5.59 6.55
C PRO A 51 -12.45 -7.03 6.72
N HIS A 52 -12.49 -7.83 5.66
CA HIS A 52 -11.91 -9.17 5.67
C HIS A 52 -10.38 -9.14 5.77
N VAL A 53 -9.75 -8.10 5.21
CA VAL A 53 -8.31 -7.83 5.30
C VAL A 53 -8.10 -6.33 5.47
N MET A 54 -7.25 -5.93 6.40
CA MET A 54 -6.77 -4.56 6.52
C MET A 54 -5.24 -4.56 6.66
N GLY A 55 -4.57 -3.85 5.74
CA GLY A 55 -3.15 -3.56 5.84
C GLY A 55 -2.90 -2.30 6.67
N PHE A 56 -1.85 -2.34 7.49
CA PHE A 56 -1.44 -1.22 8.34
C PHE A 56 -0.05 -0.74 7.98
N GLN A 57 0.14 0.56 8.02
CA GLN A 57 1.43 1.23 7.90
C GLN A 57 1.67 2.04 9.20
N GLU A 58 2.91 2.41 9.45
CA GLU A 58 3.32 3.19 10.62
C GLU A 58 3.00 2.56 11.99
N LEU A 59 2.93 1.23 12.04
CA LEU A 59 2.97 0.54 13.31
C LEU A 59 4.41 0.53 13.84
N TRP A 60 4.63 0.89 15.10
CA TRP A 60 5.90 0.80 15.80
C TRP A 60 5.91 -0.33 16.82
N HIS A 61 4.86 -0.44 17.62
CA HIS A 61 4.82 -1.41 18.71
C HIS A 61 3.61 -2.35 18.59
N ARG A 62 3.90 -3.66 18.70
CA ARG A 62 2.88 -4.73 18.64
C ARG A 62 1.72 -4.49 19.60
N ALA A 63 2.00 -4.21 20.88
CA ALA A 63 0.99 -4.09 21.91
C ALA A 63 -0.03 -2.97 21.62
N SER A 64 0.37 -1.91 20.92
CA SER A 64 -0.53 -0.82 20.56
C SER A 64 -1.59 -1.25 19.56
N LEU A 65 -1.24 -2.03 18.54
CA LEU A 65 -2.21 -2.57 17.59
C LEU A 65 -3.10 -3.63 18.26
N GLU A 66 -2.52 -4.53 19.06
CA GLU A 66 -3.26 -5.54 19.81
C GLU A 66 -4.29 -4.88 20.75
N ARG A 67 -3.92 -3.78 21.43
CA ARG A 67 -4.82 -3.00 22.29
C ARG A 67 -5.95 -2.35 21.50
N ALA A 68 -5.66 -1.74 20.34
CA ALA A 68 -6.68 -1.12 19.50
C ALA A 68 -7.69 -2.16 18.98
N VAL A 69 -7.22 -3.33 18.53
CA VAL A 69 -8.08 -4.44 18.07
C VAL A 69 -8.90 -5.02 19.21
N ALA A 70 -8.33 -5.15 20.41
CA ALA A 70 -9.06 -5.61 21.60
C ALA A 70 -10.12 -4.58 22.03
N ALA A 71 -9.80 -3.29 22.04
CA ALA A 71 -10.75 -2.20 22.35
C ALA A 71 -11.90 -2.14 21.33
N ALA A 72 -11.63 -2.50 20.07
CA ALA A 72 -12.65 -2.66 19.02
C ALA A 72 -13.56 -3.88 19.22
N GLY A 73 -13.23 -4.79 20.14
CA GLY A 73 -13.95 -6.06 20.35
C GLY A 73 -13.69 -7.10 19.25
N LEU A 74 -12.57 -6.99 18.54
CA LEU A 74 -12.27 -7.79 17.33
C LEU A 74 -11.21 -8.88 17.55
N ALA A 75 -10.60 -8.97 18.72
CA ALA A 75 -9.49 -9.89 18.98
C ALA A 75 -9.81 -11.38 18.71
N ALA A 76 -11.07 -11.79 18.87
CA ALA A 76 -11.50 -13.14 18.59
C ALA A 76 -11.78 -13.41 17.11
N ASP A 77 -12.03 -12.35 16.32
CA ASP A 77 -12.50 -12.44 14.94
C ASP A 77 -11.35 -12.36 13.91
N TYR A 78 -10.15 -11.91 14.33
CA TYR A 78 -9.04 -11.64 13.42
C TYR A 78 -7.73 -12.27 13.88
N ASP A 79 -6.93 -12.67 12.89
CA ASP A 79 -5.52 -12.98 13.05
C ASP A 79 -4.70 -11.71 12.77
N LEU A 80 -3.76 -11.37 13.68
CA LEU A 80 -2.88 -10.21 13.53
C LEU A 80 -1.53 -10.66 12.98
N LEU A 81 -1.15 -10.10 11.83
CA LEU A 81 0.14 -10.32 11.19
C LEU A 81 1.05 -9.15 11.54
N ILE A 82 1.86 -9.32 12.57
CA ILE A 82 2.78 -8.32 13.10
C ILE A 82 4.17 -8.94 13.19
N PRO A 83 5.22 -8.28 12.66
CA PRO A 83 6.56 -8.86 12.72
C PRO A 83 7.05 -9.00 14.17
N PRO A 84 7.88 -10.00 14.48
CA PRO A 84 8.31 -10.27 15.85
C PRO A 84 9.06 -9.10 16.51
N ASP A 85 9.73 -8.28 15.71
CA ASP A 85 10.57 -7.16 16.12
C ASP A 85 9.83 -5.79 16.10
N ALA A 86 8.51 -5.78 16.10
CA ALA A 86 7.69 -4.58 16.32
C ALA A 86 7.70 -4.20 17.82
N ASP A 87 8.85 -3.69 18.28
CA ASP A 87 9.18 -3.38 19.68
C ASP A 87 9.29 -1.89 19.99
N GLY A 88 8.79 -1.04 19.11
CA GLY A 88 8.76 0.43 19.27
C GLY A 88 9.98 1.16 18.73
N LYS A 89 10.93 0.47 18.07
CA LYS A 89 12.17 1.10 17.57
C LYS A 89 12.12 1.52 16.11
N ARG A 90 11.19 0.94 15.33
CA ARG A 90 11.06 1.21 13.90
C ARG A 90 9.63 1.00 13.39
N ILE A 91 9.30 1.67 12.31
CA ILE A 91 8.03 1.51 11.59
C ILE A 91 8.03 0.16 10.87
N VAL A 92 6.90 -0.55 10.96
CA VAL A 92 6.66 -1.79 10.26
C VAL A 92 5.32 -1.77 9.53
N CYS A 93 5.18 -2.62 8.49
CA CYS A 93 3.90 -3.00 7.92
C CYS A 93 3.32 -4.18 8.69
N ALA A 94 2.01 -4.14 8.92
CA ALA A 94 1.25 -5.17 9.61
C ALA A 94 -0.09 -5.40 8.90
N ALA A 95 -0.85 -6.40 9.33
CA ALA A 95 -2.21 -6.61 8.85
C ALA A 95 -3.09 -7.25 9.92
N MET A 96 -4.40 -7.09 9.77
CA MET A 96 -5.40 -7.96 10.37
C MET A 96 -6.17 -8.70 9.28
N VAL A 97 -6.39 -9.98 9.48
CA VAL A 97 -7.05 -10.88 8.54
C VAL A 97 -8.18 -11.60 9.26
N ALA A 98 -9.38 -11.58 8.70
CA ALA A 98 -10.52 -12.27 9.31
C ALA A 98 -10.19 -13.77 9.50
N ARG A 99 -10.47 -14.28 10.69
CA ARG A 99 -10.05 -15.62 11.10
C ARG A 99 -10.54 -16.70 10.14
N GLY A 100 -9.62 -17.61 9.81
CA GLY A 100 -9.88 -18.69 8.85
C GLY A 100 -9.75 -18.31 7.38
N LEU A 101 -9.34 -17.08 7.07
CA LEU A 101 -8.99 -16.66 5.70
C LEU A 101 -7.51 -16.85 5.37
N LEU A 102 -6.62 -16.75 6.35
CA LEU A 102 -5.19 -16.86 6.16
C LEU A 102 -4.82 -18.24 5.58
N ASP A 103 -4.01 -18.25 4.51
CA ASP A 103 -3.59 -19.45 3.77
C ASP A 103 -2.07 -19.56 3.77
N GLY A 104 -1.50 -19.87 4.91
CA GLY A 104 -0.05 -19.99 5.13
C GLY A 104 0.53 -18.87 5.99
N PRO A 105 1.82 -18.98 6.35
CA PRO A 105 2.49 -18.00 7.19
C PRO A 105 2.77 -16.69 6.42
N PRO A 106 2.77 -15.54 7.13
CA PRO A 106 3.20 -14.27 6.54
C PRO A 106 4.73 -14.19 6.40
N GLU A 107 5.18 -13.37 5.45
CA GLU A 107 6.59 -13.05 5.21
C GLU A 107 6.79 -11.53 5.19
N TRP A 108 7.91 -11.03 5.73
CA TRP A 108 8.33 -9.63 5.64
C TRP A 108 9.54 -9.52 4.73
N ILE A 109 9.32 -9.07 3.49
CA ILE A 109 10.33 -8.93 2.45
C ILE A 109 11.13 -7.66 2.72
N THR A 110 12.35 -7.82 3.17
CA THR A 110 13.27 -6.70 3.51
C THR A 110 14.08 -6.27 2.30
N ASP A 111 14.67 -7.23 1.59
CA ASP A 111 15.61 -6.96 0.51
C ASP A 111 14.94 -6.96 -0.86
N PHE A 112 15.52 -6.21 -1.78
CA PHE A 112 15.15 -6.30 -3.19
C PHE A 112 15.54 -7.67 -3.76
N PRO A 113 14.84 -8.18 -4.78
CA PRO A 113 15.24 -9.41 -5.44
C PRO A 113 16.71 -9.37 -5.88
N GLU A 114 17.45 -10.45 -5.68
CA GLU A 114 18.89 -10.52 -6.01
C GLU A 114 19.17 -10.18 -7.49
N ALA A 115 18.29 -10.61 -8.38
CA ALA A 115 18.38 -10.33 -9.82
C ALA A 115 17.91 -8.92 -10.21
N PHE A 116 17.44 -8.10 -9.25
CA PHE A 116 16.95 -6.76 -9.55
C PHE A 116 18.11 -5.81 -9.82
N VAL A 117 18.12 -5.25 -11.03
CA VAL A 117 19.12 -4.25 -11.48
C VAL A 117 18.40 -3.01 -11.97
N LEU A 118 18.83 -1.85 -11.51
CA LEU A 118 18.31 -0.54 -11.93
C LEU A 118 19.47 0.32 -12.45
N GLU A 119 19.90 0.04 -13.67
CA GLU A 119 20.99 0.77 -14.34
C GLU A 119 20.78 0.86 -15.85
N SER A 120 21.34 1.93 -16.43
CA SER A 120 21.52 2.08 -17.87
C SER A 120 22.97 2.51 -18.15
N ARG A 121 23.61 1.88 -19.13
CA ARG A 121 24.99 2.16 -19.51
C ARG A 121 25.15 3.36 -20.45
N GLY A 122 24.02 3.99 -20.83
CA GLY A 122 24.05 5.13 -21.75
C GLY A 122 24.26 4.71 -23.22
N ASP A 123 23.61 3.62 -23.64
CA ASP A 123 23.67 3.15 -25.03
C ASP A 123 23.06 4.17 -26.01
N ASP A 124 22.16 5.04 -25.52
CA ASP A 124 21.68 6.20 -26.26
C ASP A 124 22.69 7.35 -26.12
N PRO A 125 23.24 7.86 -27.25
CA PRO A 125 24.20 8.98 -27.23
C PRO A 125 23.70 10.25 -26.56
N GLN A 126 22.36 10.40 -26.39
CA GLN A 126 21.73 11.56 -25.78
C GLN A 126 21.52 11.39 -24.27
N THR A 127 21.72 10.17 -23.76
CA THR A 127 21.40 9.84 -22.35
C THR A 127 22.65 9.32 -21.64
N ALA A 128 23.06 10.01 -20.58
CA ALA A 128 24.18 9.57 -19.75
C ALA A 128 23.83 8.28 -18.98
N ALA A 129 24.87 7.50 -18.66
CA ALA A 129 24.74 6.31 -17.83
C ALA A 129 24.18 6.68 -16.44
N ILE A 130 23.28 5.81 -15.93
CA ILE A 130 22.73 5.92 -14.58
C ILE A 130 22.81 4.57 -13.89
N SER A 131 23.12 4.54 -12.60
CA SER A 131 23.06 3.35 -11.75
C SER A 131 22.51 3.72 -10.37
N VAL A 132 21.46 3.01 -9.94
CA VAL A 132 20.83 3.20 -8.63
C VAL A 132 21.14 1.96 -7.76
N LYS A 133 21.97 2.16 -6.74
CA LYS A 133 22.47 1.10 -5.86
C LYS A 133 21.65 1.03 -4.57
N LEU A 134 20.41 0.60 -4.65
CA LEU A 134 19.56 0.29 -3.52
C LEU A 134 19.33 -1.22 -3.46
N ARG A 135 19.28 -1.80 -2.26
CA ARG A 135 19.18 -3.26 -2.07
C ARG A 135 18.03 -3.67 -1.15
N SER A 136 17.35 -2.71 -0.52
CA SER A 136 16.30 -3.03 0.45
C SER A 136 15.19 -1.99 0.44
N PHE A 137 14.02 -2.41 0.83
CA PHE A 137 12.90 -1.52 1.13
C PHE A 137 13.19 -0.69 2.38
N SER A 138 12.69 0.53 2.44
CA SER A 138 12.77 1.38 3.64
C SER A 138 12.03 0.76 4.82
N ARG A 139 10.96 0.05 4.56
CA ARG A 139 10.18 -0.77 5.48
C ARG A 139 9.92 -2.10 4.79
N PRO A 140 10.09 -3.24 5.49
CA PRO A 140 9.80 -4.54 4.90
C PRO A 140 8.36 -4.59 4.37
N VAL A 141 8.19 -5.11 3.16
CA VAL A 141 6.86 -5.35 2.58
C VAL A 141 6.31 -6.63 3.21
N LEU A 142 5.12 -6.54 3.81
CA LEU A 142 4.42 -7.72 4.32
C LEU A 142 3.74 -8.44 3.17
N TYR A 143 4.03 -9.73 3.01
CA TYR A 143 3.38 -10.63 2.06
C TYR A 143 2.69 -11.77 2.80
N PHE A 144 1.48 -12.12 2.34
CA PHE A 144 0.74 -13.30 2.80
C PHE A 144 -0.32 -13.70 1.77
N THR A 145 -0.88 -14.89 1.93
CA THR A 145 -1.98 -15.38 1.09
C THR A 145 -3.24 -15.57 1.89
N ILE A 146 -4.38 -15.36 1.25
CA ILE A 146 -5.71 -15.65 1.81
C ILE A 146 -6.50 -16.56 0.87
N ARG A 147 -7.43 -17.35 1.42
CA ARG A 147 -8.31 -18.22 0.67
C ARG A 147 -9.79 -17.89 0.91
N PRO A 148 -10.33 -16.88 0.21
CA PRO A 148 -11.72 -16.45 0.41
C PRO A 148 -12.76 -17.51 0.00
N ARG A 149 -12.41 -18.40 -0.93
CA ARG A 149 -13.29 -19.45 -1.43
C ARG A 149 -12.51 -20.73 -1.73
N ASP A 150 -13.08 -21.86 -1.33
CA ASP A 150 -12.57 -23.17 -1.71
C ASP A 150 -12.68 -23.39 -3.23
N GLY A 151 -11.67 -24.05 -3.80
CA GLY A 151 -11.62 -24.35 -5.24
C GLY A 151 -11.18 -23.20 -6.13
N LEU A 152 -10.83 -22.03 -5.53
CA LEU A 152 -10.18 -20.92 -6.24
C LEU A 152 -8.70 -20.82 -5.86
N PRO A 153 -7.87 -20.21 -6.71
CA PRO A 153 -6.49 -19.87 -6.34
C PRO A 153 -6.47 -18.98 -5.09
N PRO A 154 -5.43 -19.07 -4.25
CA PRO A 154 -5.23 -18.15 -3.16
C PRO A 154 -5.04 -16.74 -3.70
N VAL A 155 -5.48 -15.75 -2.93
CA VAL A 155 -5.23 -14.34 -3.24
C VAL A 155 -3.95 -13.92 -2.54
N HIS A 156 -3.00 -13.41 -3.29
CA HIS A 156 -1.72 -12.89 -2.80
C HIS A 156 -1.89 -11.45 -2.37
N VAL A 157 -1.53 -11.14 -1.13
CA VAL A 157 -1.68 -9.80 -0.56
C VAL A 157 -0.32 -9.26 -0.16
N PHE A 158 -0.02 -8.03 -0.61
CA PHE A 158 1.18 -7.28 -0.25
C PHE A 158 0.76 -6.01 0.48
N VAL A 159 1.37 -5.73 1.63
CA VAL A 159 1.21 -4.47 2.36
C VAL A 159 2.53 -3.74 2.31
N CYS A 160 2.54 -2.54 1.72
CA CYS A 160 3.74 -1.75 1.52
C CYS A 160 3.63 -0.35 2.16
N HIS A 161 4.80 0.22 2.45
CA HIS A 161 4.95 1.61 2.88
C HIS A 161 6.24 2.16 2.29
N PHE A 162 6.16 2.86 1.17
CA PHE A 162 7.32 3.38 0.47
C PHE A 162 7.87 4.65 1.11
N LYS A 163 9.06 5.08 0.67
CA LYS A 163 9.71 6.29 1.17
C LYS A 163 8.82 7.52 0.98
N SER A 164 8.59 8.25 2.06
CA SER A 164 7.78 9.49 2.05
C SER A 164 8.36 10.57 1.13
N LYS A 165 7.52 11.53 0.72
CA LYS A 165 7.93 12.73 -0.03
C LYS A 165 8.83 13.64 0.80
N ALA A 166 8.80 13.53 2.12
CA ALA A 166 9.65 14.33 3.00
C ALA A 166 11.12 14.22 2.61
N PRO A 167 11.83 15.36 2.44
CA PRO A 167 13.22 15.37 2.01
C PRO A 167 14.13 14.54 2.93
N THR A 168 14.98 13.72 2.34
CA THR A 168 16.04 13.02 3.07
C THR A 168 16.91 14.05 3.80
N LYS A 169 17.24 13.78 5.08
CA LYS A 169 18.00 14.72 5.94
C LYS A 169 19.48 14.76 5.54
N VAL A 170 19.78 15.30 4.35
CA VAL A 170 21.15 15.37 3.76
C VAL A 170 22.12 16.16 4.62
N PHE A 171 21.63 17.07 5.47
CA PHE A 171 22.48 17.82 6.41
C PHE A 171 23.16 16.92 7.48
N ARG A 172 22.80 15.65 7.56
CA ARG A 172 23.46 14.64 8.41
C ARG A 172 24.63 13.94 7.70
N GLU A 173 24.76 14.14 6.37
CA GLU A 173 25.77 13.48 5.55
C GLU A 173 27.13 14.17 5.63
N ARG A 174 28.21 13.37 5.57
CA ARG A 174 29.59 13.90 5.63
C ARG A 174 29.90 14.84 4.48
N TRP A 175 29.49 14.49 3.26
CA TRP A 175 29.74 15.32 2.07
C TRP A 175 29.04 16.68 2.18
N PHE A 176 27.82 16.74 2.73
CA PHE A 176 27.09 17.98 2.94
C PHE A 176 27.82 18.91 3.93
N ASN A 177 28.33 18.33 5.02
CA ASN A 177 29.01 19.08 6.06
C ASN A 177 30.43 19.47 5.68
N ALA A 178 31.06 18.81 4.69
CA ALA A 178 32.37 19.16 4.16
C ALA A 178 32.37 20.52 3.44
N ASP A 179 31.24 20.88 2.82
CA ASP A 179 31.06 22.22 2.21
C ASP A 179 29.61 22.70 2.46
N ARG A 180 29.33 22.96 3.73
CA ARG A 180 28.01 23.37 4.17
C ARG A 180 27.52 24.67 3.56
N ALA A 181 28.43 25.59 3.31
CA ALA A 181 28.11 26.91 2.69
C ALA A 181 27.54 26.73 1.27
N LEU A 182 28.12 25.81 0.50
CA LEU A 182 27.66 25.47 -0.83
C LEU A 182 26.30 24.75 -0.79
N TYR A 183 26.12 23.74 0.09
CA TYR A 183 24.99 22.83 0.04
C TYR A 183 23.76 23.29 0.83
N ALA A 184 23.91 24.16 1.84
CA ALA A 184 22.78 24.58 2.69
C ALA A 184 21.58 25.17 1.92
N PRO A 185 21.76 26.03 0.90
CA PRO A 185 20.66 26.57 0.08
C PRO A 185 19.92 25.46 -0.72
N HIS A 186 20.54 24.30 -0.92
CA HIS A 186 20.05 23.20 -1.76
C HIS A 186 19.53 22.01 -0.95
N GLN A 187 19.50 22.11 0.38
CA GLN A 187 19.16 21.00 1.28
C GLN A 187 17.82 20.34 0.94
N ALA A 188 16.78 21.15 0.73
CA ALA A 188 15.43 20.65 0.49
C ALA A 188 15.32 19.90 -0.85
N ASN A 189 15.81 20.49 -1.94
CA ASN A 189 15.71 19.90 -3.28
C ASN A 189 16.58 18.64 -3.42
N LEU A 190 17.80 18.62 -2.87
CA LEU A 190 18.66 17.44 -2.88
C LEU A 190 18.04 16.30 -2.06
N GLY A 191 17.49 16.64 -0.88
CA GLY A 191 16.78 15.66 -0.07
C GLY A 191 15.53 15.10 -0.73
N ALA A 192 14.72 15.93 -1.40
CA ALA A 192 13.52 15.53 -2.14
C ALA A 192 13.87 14.61 -3.33
N ALA A 193 14.95 14.94 -4.08
CA ALA A 193 15.44 14.09 -5.16
C ALA A 193 15.82 12.68 -4.66
N LEU A 194 16.58 12.59 -3.57
CA LEU A 194 16.96 11.29 -2.97
C LEU A 194 15.74 10.49 -2.49
N SER A 195 14.75 11.16 -1.89
CA SER A 195 13.51 10.51 -1.46
C SER A 195 12.73 9.97 -2.66
N THR A 196 12.66 10.70 -3.76
CA THR A 196 11.98 10.28 -5.00
C THR A 196 12.67 9.10 -5.65
N ILE A 197 14.01 9.14 -5.80
CA ILE A 197 14.80 8.02 -6.35
C ILE A 197 14.57 6.75 -5.53
N ARG A 198 14.58 6.86 -4.20
CA ARG A 198 14.32 5.70 -3.32
C ARG A 198 12.91 5.15 -3.51
N ARG A 199 11.89 5.99 -3.49
CA ARG A 199 10.48 5.59 -3.63
C ARG A 199 10.21 4.89 -4.96
N THR A 200 10.72 5.44 -6.06
CA THR A 200 10.57 4.84 -7.40
C THR A 200 11.33 3.52 -7.53
N ALA A 201 12.51 3.40 -6.89
CA ALA A 201 13.24 2.14 -6.85
C ALA A 201 12.50 1.07 -6.02
N GLU A 202 11.88 1.44 -4.89
CA GLU A 202 11.04 0.53 -4.08
C GLU A 202 9.81 0.05 -4.89
N ALA A 203 9.14 0.95 -5.61
CA ALA A 203 8.04 0.59 -6.50
C ALA A 203 8.49 -0.38 -7.61
N SER A 204 9.64 -0.13 -8.23
CA SER A 204 10.21 -0.98 -9.27
C SER A 204 10.63 -2.36 -8.74
N ALA A 205 11.22 -2.42 -7.54
CA ALA A 205 11.60 -3.68 -6.92
C ALA A 205 10.37 -4.53 -6.53
N LEU A 206 9.31 -3.91 -5.97
CA LEU A 206 8.05 -4.60 -5.72
C LEU A 206 7.42 -5.07 -7.04
N ARG A 207 7.41 -4.21 -8.07
CA ARG A 207 6.91 -4.57 -9.40
C ARG A 207 7.63 -5.80 -9.98
N PHE A 208 8.94 -5.89 -9.80
CA PHE A 208 9.73 -7.06 -10.24
C PHE A 208 9.21 -8.36 -9.63
N LEU A 209 8.92 -8.37 -8.30
CA LEU A 209 8.29 -9.51 -7.62
C LEU A 209 6.89 -9.82 -8.17
N LEU A 210 6.07 -8.79 -8.33
CA LEU A 210 4.68 -8.92 -8.82
C LEU A 210 4.65 -9.46 -10.25
N THR A 211 5.55 -9.02 -11.13
CA THR A 211 5.65 -9.55 -12.49
C THR A 211 5.98 -11.03 -12.49
N GLY A 212 6.94 -11.46 -11.65
CA GLY A 212 7.28 -12.87 -11.51
C GLY A 212 6.13 -13.75 -11.02
N LEU A 213 5.20 -13.16 -10.23
CA LEU A 213 4.02 -13.87 -9.71
C LEU A 213 2.85 -13.89 -10.70
N MET A 214 2.58 -12.77 -11.39
CA MET A 214 1.36 -12.57 -12.18
C MET A 214 1.51 -12.98 -13.64
N ARG A 215 2.69 -12.80 -14.24
CA ARG A 215 2.89 -13.08 -15.68
C ARG A 215 2.60 -14.54 -15.99
N ASP A 216 1.79 -14.78 -17.03
CA ASP A 216 1.38 -16.10 -17.49
C ASP A 216 0.71 -16.95 -16.41
N SER A 217 0.04 -16.31 -15.44
CA SER A 217 -0.63 -16.97 -14.31
C SER A 217 -2.06 -16.48 -14.13
N ASP A 218 -2.82 -17.19 -13.28
CA ASP A 218 -4.15 -16.80 -12.81
C ASP A 218 -4.11 -16.43 -11.31
N ALA A 219 -2.96 -15.99 -10.82
CA ALA A 219 -2.77 -15.62 -9.42
C ALA A 219 -3.43 -14.27 -9.11
N PRO A 220 -4.53 -14.23 -8.34
CA PRO A 220 -5.14 -12.97 -7.91
C PRO A 220 -4.21 -12.24 -6.94
N VAL A 221 -3.94 -10.97 -7.21
CA VAL A 221 -3.03 -10.14 -6.40
C VAL A 221 -3.71 -8.88 -5.92
N ILE A 222 -3.45 -8.52 -4.66
CA ILE A 222 -3.85 -7.25 -4.05
C ILE A 222 -2.59 -6.60 -3.45
N VAL A 223 -2.36 -5.33 -3.74
CA VAL A 223 -1.34 -4.50 -3.08
C VAL A 223 -2.04 -3.40 -2.31
N LEU A 224 -1.74 -3.29 -1.03
CA LEU A 224 -2.31 -2.32 -0.10
C LEU A 224 -1.20 -1.42 0.43
N GLY A 225 -1.49 -0.15 0.62
CA GLY A 225 -0.64 0.65 1.47
C GLY A 225 -0.41 2.07 1.02
N ASP A 226 0.42 2.72 1.79
CA ASP A 226 0.92 4.06 1.56
C ASP A 226 2.11 4.01 0.60
N ILE A 227 1.86 4.29 -0.68
CA ILE A 227 2.94 4.38 -1.68
C ILE A 227 3.61 5.76 -1.68
N ASN A 228 3.13 6.68 -0.83
CA ASN A 228 3.63 8.04 -0.68
C ASN A 228 3.66 8.85 -1.99
N ASP A 229 2.73 8.55 -2.89
CA ASP A 229 2.59 9.24 -4.17
C ASP A 229 1.17 9.06 -4.74
N SER A 230 0.75 9.99 -5.61
CA SER A 230 -0.60 9.95 -6.18
C SER A 230 -0.76 8.88 -7.26
N GLN A 231 -2.01 8.55 -7.58
CA GLN A 231 -2.34 7.55 -8.62
C GLN A 231 -1.80 7.89 -10.02
N MET A 232 -1.54 9.16 -10.31
CA MET A 232 -1.00 9.62 -11.59
C MET A 232 0.52 9.81 -11.56
N SER A 233 1.18 9.45 -10.47
CA SER A 233 2.62 9.62 -10.32
C SER A 233 3.41 8.55 -11.08
N ASN A 234 4.70 8.83 -11.30
CA ASN A 234 5.61 7.82 -11.86
C ASN A 234 5.76 6.61 -10.94
N THR A 235 5.69 6.79 -9.62
CA THR A 235 5.72 5.69 -8.65
C THR A 235 4.55 4.73 -8.87
N ALA A 236 3.32 5.25 -8.96
CA ALA A 236 2.13 4.46 -9.24
C ALA A 236 2.19 3.82 -10.63
N ASN A 237 2.64 4.54 -11.65
CA ASN A 237 2.76 4.03 -13.02
C ASN A 237 3.75 2.86 -13.12
N ILE A 238 4.90 2.96 -12.44
CA ILE A 238 5.88 1.85 -12.36
C ILE A 238 5.24 0.64 -11.68
N LEU A 239 4.55 0.85 -10.56
CA LEU A 239 3.98 -0.24 -9.78
C LEU A 239 2.81 -0.94 -10.50
N THR A 240 2.01 -0.21 -11.27
CA THR A 240 0.80 -0.71 -11.93
C THR A 240 1.02 -1.16 -13.38
N GLU A 241 2.11 -0.76 -14.02
CA GLU A 241 2.33 -0.87 -15.48
C GLU A 241 1.28 -0.11 -16.32
N GLN A 242 0.65 0.92 -15.74
CA GLN A 242 -0.33 1.78 -16.42
C GLN A 242 -1.35 1.03 -17.27
N PRO A 243 -2.22 0.17 -16.70
CA PRO A 243 -3.18 -0.58 -17.48
C PRO A 243 -4.17 0.35 -18.19
N ARG A 244 -4.75 -0.14 -19.28
CA ARG A 244 -5.86 0.55 -19.94
C ARG A 244 -7.17 0.21 -19.24
N TYR A 245 -7.96 1.21 -18.91
CA TYR A 245 -9.25 1.06 -18.23
C TYR A 245 -10.44 1.14 -19.19
N LEU A 246 -10.28 1.78 -20.35
CA LEU A 246 -11.36 1.96 -21.33
C LEU A 246 -11.64 0.69 -22.10
N LEU A 247 -12.90 0.52 -22.49
CA LEU A 247 -13.34 -0.60 -23.33
C LEU A 247 -12.61 -0.62 -24.68
N GLY A 248 -12.54 -1.77 -25.29
CA GLY A 248 -11.84 -2.03 -26.54
C GLY A 248 -10.48 -2.68 -26.28
N ASP A 249 -9.49 -1.89 -25.91
CA ASP A 249 -8.11 -2.39 -25.70
C ASP A 249 -7.92 -3.05 -24.33
N SER A 250 -8.77 -2.70 -23.35
CA SER A 250 -8.71 -3.28 -21.99
C SER A 250 -9.52 -4.57 -21.84
N VAL A 251 -10.23 -4.99 -22.87
CA VAL A 251 -11.00 -6.25 -22.85
C VAL A 251 -10.05 -7.44 -22.72
N GLY A 252 -10.13 -8.12 -21.59
CA GLY A 252 -9.23 -9.22 -21.27
C GLY A 252 -8.29 -8.92 -20.12
N GLY A 253 -8.14 -7.64 -19.75
CA GLY A 253 -7.21 -7.19 -18.72
C GLY A 253 -5.75 -7.18 -19.18
N GLY A 254 -4.85 -6.71 -18.33
CA GLY A 254 -3.40 -6.79 -18.51
C GLY A 254 -2.85 -7.91 -17.66
N ASP A 255 -2.09 -8.82 -18.26
CA ASP A 255 -1.64 -10.06 -17.63
C ASP A 255 -0.88 -9.82 -16.32
N ALA A 256 0.05 -8.86 -16.31
CA ALA A 256 0.80 -8.50 -15.12
C ALA A 256 0.42 -7.11 -14.57
N ALA A 257 -0.59 -6.42 -15.10
CA ALA A 257 -0.95 -5.07 -14.69
C ALA A 257 -1.77 -5.05 -13.39
N LEU A 258 -1.67 -3.95 -12.64
CA LEU A 258 -2.52 -3.67 -11.49
C LEU A 258 -3.45 -2.50 -11.78
N TYR A 259 -4.69 -2.61 -11.32
CA TYR A 259 -5.75 -1.61 -11.44
C TYR A 259 -5.94 -0.91 -10.09
N THR A 260 -5.95 0.43 -10.05
CA THR A 260 -6.20 1.15 -8.80
C THR A 260 -7.70 1.16 -8.50
N ALA A 261 -8.08 0.86 -7.27
CA ALA A 261 -9.48 0.91 -6.85
C ALA A 261 -10.05 2.34 -7.00
N GLN A 262 -9.23 3.37 -6.80
CA GLN A 262 -9.61 4.76 -7.03
C GLN A 262 -10.01 5.00 -8.49
N THR A 263 -9.21 4.61 -9.47
CA THR A 263 -9.56 4.76 -10.89
C THR A 263 -10.79 3.94 -11.26
N LEU A 264 -10.94 2.71 -10.72
CA LEU A 264 -12.16 1.92 -10.92
C LEU A 264 -13.41 2.64 -10.41
N GLN A 265 -13.29 3.33 -9.26
CA GLN A 265 -14.39 4.12 -8.69
C GLN A 265 -14.66 5.39 -9.51
N GLU A 266 -13.64 6.10 -9.95
CA GLU A 266 -13.76 7.32 -10.76
C GLU A 266 -14.49 7.06 -12.08
N TYR A 267 -14.28 5.91 -12.72
CA TYR A 267 -15.04 5.49 -13.90
C TYR A 267 -16.52 5.23 -13.62
N ARG A 268 -16.89 4.96 -12.37
CA ARG A 268 -18.31 4.80 -11.97
C ARG A 268 -18.93 6.10 -11.51
N ASN A 269 -18.15 6.96 -10.84
CA ASN A 269 -18.60 8.23 -10.31
C ASN A 269 -17.48 9.26 -10.30
N THR A 270 -17.47 10.14 -11.28
CA THR A 270 -16.45 11.21 -11.43
C THR A 270 -16.74 12.43 -10.56
N ARG A 271 -17.78 12.42 -9.74
CA ARG A 271 -18.16 13.56 -8.89
C ARG A 271 -17.55 13.47 -7.48
N ASP A 272 -17.14 12.29 -7.08
CA ASP A 272 -16.52 12.09 -5.78
C ASP A 272 -15.09 12.61 -5.79
N VAL A 273 -14.68 13.22 -4.70
CA VAL A 273 -13.30 13.68 -4.48
C VAL A 273 -12.62 12.68 -3.54
N TYR A 274 -11.56 12.05 -4.03
CA TYR A 274 -10.80 11.07 -3.26
C TYR A 274 -9.45 11.65 -2.88
N TYR A 275 -9.20 11.78 -1.58
CA TYR A 275 -7.89 12.11 -1.04
C TYR A 275 -7.71 11.40 0.30
N THR A 276 -6.47 11.06 0.61
CA THR A 276 -6.11 10.38 1.85
C THR A 276 -5.13 11.19 2.69
N HIS A 277 -4.66 12.32 2.20
CA HIS A 277 -3.72 13.17 2.91
C HIS A 277 -3.85 14.62 2.47
N ILE A 278 -3.63 15.56 3.41
CA ILE A 278 -3.58 17.00 3.13
C ILE A 278 -2.22 17.53 3.57
N HIS A 279 -1.50 18.15 2.66
CA HIS A 279 -0.22 18.80 2.95
C HIS A 279 -0.17 20.18 2.30
N GLN A 280 0.02 21.23 3.09
CA GLN A 280 0.05 22.63 2.62
C GLN A 280 -1.17 22.96 1.71
N ASP A 281 -2.37 22.63 2.19
CA ASP A 281 -3.66 22.79 1.49
C ASP A 281 -3.81 21.95 0.21
N MET A 282 -2.83 21.10 -0.12
CA MET A 282 -2.89 20.18 -1.25
C MET A 282 -3.47 18.84 -0.82
N MET A 283 -4.55 18.44 -1.48
CA MET A 283 -5.22 17.14 -1.26
C MET A 283 -4.65 16.10 -2.21
N GLU A 284 -4.11 15.01 -1.67
CA GLU A 284 -3.54 13.91 -2.45
C GLU A 284 -4.03 12.55 -1.93
N SER A 285 -4.11 11.56 -2.82
CA SER A 285 -4.28 10.16 -2.44
C SER A 285 -2.92 9.49 -2.37
N LEU A 286 -2.45 9.16 -1.18
CA LEU A 286 -1.18 8.49 -0.94
C LEU A 286 -1.36 6.99 -0.63
N ASP A 287 -2.55 6.64 -0.12
CA ASP A 287 -2.93 5.29 0.30
C ASP A 287 -3.77 4.63 -0.78
N HIS A 288 -3.33 3.48 -1.26
CA HIS A 288 -3.92 2.82 -2.41
C HIS A 288 -4.30 1.36 -2.15
N ILE A 289 -5.33 0.90 -2.89
CA ILE A 289 -5.66 -0.50 -3.08
C ILE A 289 -5.51 -0.78 -4.57
N LEU A 290 -4.53 -1.62 -4.92
CA LEU A 290 -4.22 -2.02 -6.27
C LEU A 290 -4.57 -3.50 -6.44
N VAL A 291 -5.19 -3.85 -7.55
CA VAL A 291 -5.70 -5.21 -7.77
C VAL A 291 -5.36 -5.71 -9.18
N SER A 292 -5.09 -7.00 -9.30
CA SER A 292 -4.83 -7.66 -10.57
C SER A 292 -6.10 -7.84 -11.42
N GLN A 293 -5.96 -8.35 -12.63
CA GLN A 293 -7.05 -8.52 -13.59
C GLN A 293 -8.20 -9.40 -13.08
N GLU A 294 -7.98 -10.26 -12.10
CA GLU A 294 -9.00 -11.12 -11.48
C GLU A 294 -10.06 -10.33 -10.71
N PHE A 295 -9.75 -9.06 -10.39
CA PHE A 295 -10.63 -8.08 -9.74
C PHE A 295 -11.13 -6.98 -10.67
N TYR A 296 -10.70 -6.98 -11.94
CA TYR A 296 -11.07 -5.95 -12.91
C TYR A 296 -12.34 -6.33 -13.66
N ASP A 297 -13.31 -5.42 -13.69
CA ASP A 297 -14.67 -5.67 -14.20
C ASP A 297 -14.71 -6.16 -15.65
N ASN A 298 -13.84 -5.63 -16.50
CA ASN A 298 -13.79 -5.96 -17.93
C ASN A 298 -12.81 -7.09 -18.25
N SER A 299 -12.13 -7.66 -17.26
CA SER A 299 -11.20 -8.77 -17.48
C SER A 299 -11.92 -10.08 -17.78
N ARG A 300 -11.39 -10.83 -18.70
CA ARG A 300 -11.81 -12.20 -19.02
C ARG A 300 -11.45 -13.20 -17.94
N LYS A 301 -10.41 -12.91 -17.15
CA LYS A 301 -10.00 -13.68 -15.97
C LYS A 301 -10.71 -13.25 -14.70
N ARG A 302 -11.69 -12.34 -14.78
CA ARG A 302 -12.38 -11.82 -13.59
C ARG A 302 -12.99 -12.93 -12.74
N ILE A 303 -12.62 -12.93 -11.48
CA ILE A 303 -13.20 -13.75 -10.40
C ILE A 303 -14.10 -12.88 -9.52
N TRP A 304 -13.62 -11.66 -9.22
CA TRP A 304 -14.25 -10.69 -8.34
C TRP A 304 -14.63 -9.43 -9.11
N LEU A 305 -15.87 -8.97 -8.94
CA LEU A 305 -16.37 -7.72 -9.50
C LEU A 305 -16.14 -6.59 -8.49
N PHE A 306 -15.54 -5.50 -8.91
CA PHE A 306 -15.44 -4.31 -8.07
C PHE A 306 -16.84 -3.78 -7.70
N ASP A 307 -17.12 -3.56 -6.41
CA ASP A 307 -18.44 -3.11 -5.93
C ASP A 307 -18.43 -1.64 -5.49
N GLY A 308 -17.30 -1.12 -5.11
CA GLY A 308 -17.10 0.28 -4.75
C GLY A 308 -15.93 0.48 -3.80
N MET A 309 -15.53 1.75 -3.68
CA MET A 309 -14.50 2.22 -2.76
C MET A 309 -15.06 3.36 -1.91
N VAL A 310 -14.61 3.43 -0.67
CA VAL A 310 -14.92 4.52 0.27
C VAL A 310 -13.61 4.97 0.91
N VAL A 311 -13.44 6.28 1.05
CA VAL A 311 -12.37 6.90 1.84
C VAL A 311 -12.99 7.55 3.06
N MET A 312 -12.55 7.17 4.25
CA MET A 312 -12.89 7.87 5.50
C MET A 312 -11.84 8.95 5.71
N ASN A 313 -12.16 10.20 5.42
CA ASN A 313 -11.25 11.34 5.48
C ASN A 313 -11.83 12.59 6.16
N ASP A 314 -13.01 12.50 6.78
CA ASP A 314 -13.64 13.63 7.49
C ASP A 314 -12.73 14.24 8.58
N HIS A 315 -11.91 13.40 9.24
CA HIS A 315 -10.98 13.84 10.27
C HIS A 315 -9.81 14.67 9.74
N LEU A 316 -9.54 14.65 8.43
CA LEU A 316 -8.51 15.46 7.78
C LEU A 316 -8.90 16.94 7.63
N ASN A 317 -10.15 17.31 7.95
CA ASN A 317 -10.58 18.70 7.93
C ASN A 317 -9.99 19.53 9.10
N TRP A 318 -9.34 18.89 10.07
CA TRP A 318 -8.68 19.51 11.22
C TRP A 318 -7.21 19.11 11.26
N ASP A 319 -6.34 20.04 11.56
CA ASP A 319 -4.88 19.84 11.70
C ASP A 319 -4.49 19.73 13.19
N ASP A 320 -5.18 18.84 13.92
CA ASP A 320 -4.99 18.61 15.35
C ASP A 320 -4.72 17.14 15.71
N HIS A 321 -4.25 16.36 14.76
CA HIS A 321 -4.12 14.90 14.90
C HIS A 321 -3.24 14.47 16.07
N LYS A 322 -2.21 15.26 16.40
CA LYS A 322 -1.30 15.00 17.51
C LYS A 322 -1.92 15.28 18.87
N GLU A 323 -2.91 16.14 18.93
CA GLU A 323 -3.64 16.53 20.15
C GLU A 323 -4.92 15.72 20.32
N SER A 324 -5.65 15.50 19.24
CA SER A 324 -6.93 14.79 19.23
C SER A 324 -6.81 13.26 19.20
N GLY A 325 -5.61 12.73 18.90
CA GLY A 325 -5.39 11.30 18.72
C GLY A 325 -6.01 10.74 17.45
N THR A 326 -6.41 11.57 16.49
CA THR A 326 -6.89 11.17 15.17
C THR A 326 -5.72 10.82 14.24
N ASN A 327 -5.88 10.89 12.94
CA ASN A 327 -4.88 10.51 11.95
C ASN A 327 -4.71 11.60 10.90
N ASP A 328 -3.53 11.69 10.30
CA ASP A 328 -3.22 12.55 9.15
C ASP A 328 -3.40 11.84 7.81
N HIS A 329 -3.80 10.57 7.83
CA HIS A 329 -4.18 9.79 6.65
C HIS A 329 -5.65 9.37 6.70
N GLY A 330 -6.31 9.40 5.54
CA GLY A 330 -7.62 8.80 5.33
C GLY A 330 -7.54 7.28 5.21
N ILE A 331 -8.60 6.61 5.60
CA ILE A 331 -8.67 5.15 5.55
C ILE A 331 -9.41 4.73 4.27
N VAL A 332 -8.75 3.95 3.42
CA VAL A 332 -9.31 3.47 2.15
C VAL A 332 -9.89 2.08 2.33
N SER A 333 -11.11 1.87 1.85
CA SER A 333 -11.77 0.57 1.86
C SER A 333 -12.42 0.30 0.51
N ALA A 334 -12.22 -0.91 -0.04
CA ALA A 334 -12.82 -1.37 -1.28
C ALA A 334 -13.54 -2.69 -1.08
N ARG A 335 -14.67 -2.85 -1.76
CA ARG A 335 -15.49 -4.06 -1.75
C ARG A 335 -15.50 -4.71 -3.12
N PHE A 336 -15.36 -6.03 -3.12
CA PHE A 336 -15.44 -6.87 -4.31
C PHE A 336 -16.47 -7.96 -4.10
N ARG A 337 -17.31 -8.23 -5.12
CA ARG A 337 -18.30 -9.31 -5.12
C ARG A 337 -17.82 -10.50 -5.93
N TYR A 338 -18.00 -11.71 -5.42
CA TYR A 338 -17.75 -12.92 -6.19
C TYR A 338 -18.68 -12.98 -7.40
N ARG A 339 -18.11 -12.78 -8.58
CA ARG A 339 -18.82 -12.81 -9.87
C ARG A 339 -17.85 -13.18 -10.99
N PRO A 340 -17.45 -14.46 -11.08
CA PRO A 340 -16.54 -14.91 -12.13
C PRO A 340 -17.17 -14.74 -13.51
N MET A 341 -16.33 -14.58 -14.53
CA MET A 341 -16.78 -14.63 -15.91
C MET A 341 -17.38 -16.00 -16.20
N LYS A 342 -18.46 -16.05 -16.98
CA LYS A 342 -19.08 -17.29 -17.38
C LYS A 342 -18.15 -18.05 -18.34
N ALA A 343 -18.08 -19.37 -18.20
CA ALA A 343 -17.26 -20.24 -19.04
C ALA A 343 -17.54 -20.06 -20.56
N GLU A 344 -18.78 -19.76 -20.93
CA GLU A 344 -19.19 -19.47 -22.31
C GLU A 344 -18.53 -18.20 -22.87
N ALA A 345 -18.33 -17.18 -22.04
CA ALA A 345 -17.60 -15.96 -22.43
C ALA A 345 -16.10 -16.19 -22.53
N GLN A 346 -15.56 -17.14 -21.78
CA GLN A 346 -14.16 -17.56 -21.88
C GLN A 346 -13.89 -18.37 -23.16
N ALA A 347 -14.83 -19.20 -23.58
CA ALA A 347 -14.72 -20.01 -24.80
C ALA A 347 -14.80 -19.18 -26.10
N LEU A 348 -15.57 -18.09 -26.11
CA LEU A 348 -15.64 -17.15 -27.25
C LEU A 348 -14.33 -16.41 -27.53
N VAL A 349 -13.39 -16.49 -26.60
CA VAL A 349 -12.13 -15.77 -26.59
C VAL A 349 -10.92 -16.65 -26.89
N ALA A 350 -10.98 -17.92 -26.56
CA ALA A 350 -10.11 -18.90 -27.16
C ALA A 350 -10.58 -19.05 -28.60
N GLY A 351 -10.05 -18.24 -29.51
CA GLY A 351 -10.30 -18.38 -30.94
C GLY A 351 -10.15 -19.86 -31.37
N PRO A 352 -10.72 -20.27 -32.51
CA PRO A 352 -10.58 -21.64 -32.95
C PRO A 352 -9.09 -21.99 -32.92
N ALA A 353 -8.76 -23.06 -32.20
CA ALA A 353 -7.43 -23.62 -32.21
C ALA A 353 -7.09 -23.95 -33.67
N GLY A 354 -6.27 -23.05 -34.27
CA GLY A 354 -5.72 -23.24 -35.64
C GLY A 354 -4.60 -24.23 -35.61
#